data_92675ac53bf8716e015cc260fc901909
#
_entry.id   92675ac53bf8716e015cc260fc901909
#
_cell.length_a   1.000
_cell.length_b   1.000
_cell.length_c   1.000
_cell.angle_alpha   90.00
_cell.angle_beta   90.00
_cell.angle_gamma   90.00
#
_symmetry.space_group_name_H-M   'P 1'
#
loop_
_entity.id
_entity.type
_entity.pdbx_description
1 polymer ?
#
loop_
_entity_poly.entity_id
_entity_poly.type
_entity_poly.pdbx_seq_one_letter_code
_entity_poly.pdbx_strand_id
1 'polypeptide(L)'
;MTEILLLALLSFFAIRSTYNVTDNIEEISDKIGNRLGKLWEVAAQGMRENKLLRAEKALLTILKIDEKNAAAYNRLGILYAKQKEFKDAIDCFEIASSIEKSASSLHNLGLIYYETGDYSRAAVAFEEAIALDEGMAARHIAYAKVQEKLSNDKKMISELERAAELEPNR
;
A
#
# COMPACT_ATOMS: atom_id res chain seq x y z
N MET A 1 39.92 -44.33 -18.20
CA MET A 1 39.98 -43.07 -18.98
C MET A 1 38.63 -42.68 -19.54
N THR A 2 37.84 -43.57 -20.10
CA THR A 2 36.49 -43.30 -20.69
C THR A 2 35.47 -42.84 -19.64
N GLU A 3 35.44 -43.41 -18.46
CA GLU A 3 34.49 -43.02 -17.39
C GLU A 3 34.74 -41.62 -16.82
N ILE A 4 36.00 -41.20 -16.67
CA ILE A 4 36.33 -39.85 -16.20
C ILE A 4 35.91 -38.80 -17.24
N LEU A 5 36.07 -39.11 -18.52
CA LEU A 5 35.63 -38.23 -19.60
C LEU A 5 34.09 -38.09 -19.64
N LEU A 6 33.37 -39.17 -19.40
CA LEU A 6 31.92 -39.18 -19.33
C LEU A 6 31.37 -38.37 -18.14
N LEU A 7 31.98 -38.52 -16.97
CA LEU A 7 31.63 -37.75 -15.79
C LEU A 7 31.92 -36.26 -15.97
N ALA A 8 33.03 -35.90 -16.60
CA ALA A 8 33.37 -34.53 -16.92
C ALA A 8 32.37 -33.90 -17.93
N LEU A 9 31.94 -34.63 -18.91
CA LEU A 9 30.92 -34.20 -19.89
C LEU A 9 29.54 -34.02 -19.22
N LEU A 10 29.15 -34.96 -18.36
CA LEU A 10 27.88 -34.85 -17.62
C LEU A 10 27.89 -33.65 -16.64
N SER A 11 28.99 -33.43 -15.94
CA SER A 11 29.13 -32.26 -15.05
C SER A 11 29.12 -30.94 -15.84
N PHE A 12 29.79 -30.87 -16.98
CA PHE A 12 29.75 -29.69 -17.87
C PHE A 12 28.35 -29.40 -18.40
N PHE A 13 27.63 -30.45 -18.80
CA PHE A 13 26.24 -30.32 -19.27
C PHE A 13 25.30 -29.89 -18.17
N ALA A 14 25.46 -30.41 -16.94
CA ALA A 14 24.68 -30.01 -15.79
C ALA A 14 24.95 -28.53 -15.42
N ILE A 15 26.21 -28.12 -15.38
CA ILE A 15 26.59 -26.72 -15.11
C ILE A 15 26.04 -25.78 -16.20
N ARG A 16 26.17 -26.16 -17.47
CA ARG A 16 25.61 -25.34 -18.58
C ARG A 16 24.10 -25.25 -18.55
N SER A 17 23.41 -26.32 -18.15
CA SER A 17 21.95 -26.35 -17.99
C SER A 17 21.50 -25.42 -16.86
N THR A 18 22.20 -25.43 -15.73
CA THR A 18 21.88 -24.51 -14.60
C THR A 18 22.12 -23.05 -14.97
N TYR A 19 23.20 -22.72 -15.67
CA TYR A 19 23.47 -21.36 -16.17
C TYR A 19 22.35 -20.85 -17.08
N ASN A 20 21.92 -21.65 -18.06
CA ASN A 20 20.83 -21.27 -18.97
C ASN A 20 19.50 -21.06 -18.24
N VAL A 21 19.24 -21.81 -17.17
CA VAL A 21 18.02 -21.65 -16.36
C VAL A 21 18.07 -20.37 -15.55
N THR A 22 19.23 -20.04 -14.93
CA THR A 22 19.39 -18.80 -14.14
C THR A 22 19.26 -17.56 -15.02
N ASP A 23 19.91 -17.53 -16.18
CA ASP A 23 19.81 -16.40 -17.13
C ASP A 23 18.37 -16.17 -17.60
N ASN A 24 17.63 -17.25 -17.90
CA ASN A 24 16.22 -17.15 -18.27
C ASN A 24 15.33 -16.63 -17.11
N ILE A 25 15.61 -17.03 -15.87
CA ILE A 25 14.88 -16.54 -14.69
C ILE A 25 15.13 -15.05 -14.49
N GLU A 26 16.37 -14.59 -14.58
CA GLU A 26 16.73 -13.17 -14.49
C GLU A 26 16.04 -12.35 -15.57
N GLU A 27 16.08 -12.79 -16.84
CA GLU A 27 15.40 -12.09 -17.94
C GLU A 27 13.88 -11.99 -17.73
N ILE A 28 13.25 -13.05 -17.23
CA ILE A 28 11.81 -13.05 -16.92
C ILE A 28 11.52 -12.12 -15.75
N SER A 29 12.35 -12.14 -14.71
CA SER A 29 12.22 -11.25 -13.54
C SER A 29 12.30 -9.79 -13.95
N ASP A 30 13.27 -9.42 -14.79
CA ASP A 30 13.44 -8.07 -15.31
C ASP A 30 12.25 -7.61 -16.17
N LYS A 31 11.73 -8.49 -17.01
CA LYS A 31 10.53 -8.21 -17.81
C LYS A 31 9.30 -7.95 -16.94
N ILE A 32 9.12 -8.74 -15.88
CA ILE A 32 8.04 -8.57 -14.91
C ILE A 32 8.23 -7.25 -14.16
N GLY A 33 9.42 -6.96 -13.66
CA GLY A 33 9.75 -5.73 -12.96
C GLY A 33 9.48 -4.49 -13.80
N ASN A 34 9.95 -4.48 -15.06
CA ASN A 34 9.71 -3.41 -16.02
C ASN A 34 8.21 -3.22 -16.33
N ARG A 35 7.46 -4.31 -16.43
CA ARG A 35 6.01 -4.27 -16.64
C ARG A 35 5.28 -3.70 -15.43
N LEU A 36 5.65 -4.11 -14.23
CA LEU A 36 5.10 -3.57 -12.97
C LEU A 36 5.39 -2.07 -12.86
N GLY A 37 6.63 -1.63 -13.13
CA GLY A 37 7.00 -0.21 -13.13
C GLY A 37 6.11 0.63 -14.04
N LYS A 38 5.87 0.18 -15.29
CA LYS A 38 4.97 0.86 -16.24
C LYS A 38 3.53 0.91 -15.74
N LEU A 39 3.04 -0.16 -15.11
CA LEU A 39 1.69 -0.20 -14.54
C LEU A 39 1.54 0.79 -13.39
N TRP A 40 2.56 0.91 -12.52
CA TRP A 40 2.60 1.90 -11.47
C TRP A 40 2.57 3.35 -12.01
N GLU A 41 3.31 3.63 -13.08
CA GLU A 41 3.26 4.94 -13.76
C GLU A 41 1.86 5.25 -14.31
N VAL A 42 1.25 4.27 -15.00
CA VAL A 42 -0.11 4.40 -15.54
C VAL A 42 -1.13 4.66 -14.43
N ALA A 43 -1.03 3.93 -13.31
CA ALA A 43 -1.90 4.12 -12.16
C ALA A 43 -1.71 5.51 -11.55
N ALA A 44 -0.47 5.93 -11.30
CA ALA A 44 -0.16 7.23 -10.73
C ALA A 44 -0.61 8.38 -11.64
N GLN A 45 -0.38 8.27 -12.95
CA GLN A 45 -0.83 9.26 -13.91
C GLN A 45 -2.36 9.33 -13.98
N GLY A 46 -3.04 8.16 -14.04
CA GLY A 46 -4.50 8.10 -14.03
C GLY A 46 -5.13 8.76 -12.81
N MET A 47 -4.52 8.55 -11.63
CA MET A 47 -4.95 9.19 -10.37
C MET A 47 -4.77 10.72 -10.42
N ARG A 48 -3.65 11.23 -10.96
CA ARG A 48 -3.40 12.68 -11.09
C ARG A 48 -4.32 13.35 -12.10
N GLU A 49 -4.58 12.68 -13.22
CA GLU A 49 -5.41 13.20 -14.31
C GLU A 49 -6.91 12.94 -14.10
N ASN A 50 -7.29 12.39 -12.95
CA ASN A 50 -8.67 11.97 -12.62
C ASN A 50 -9.26 10.95 -13.63
N LYS A 51 -8.39 10.20 -14.32
CA LYS A 51 -8.76 9.08 -15.22
C LYS A 51 -8.88 7.80 -14.39
N LEU A 52 -9.87 7.76 -13.48
CA LEU A 52 -9.95 6.74 -12.42
C LEU A 52 -10.05 5.32 -12.99
N LEU A 53 -10.84 5.09 -14.03
CA LEU A 53 -10.95 3.77 -14.68
C LEU A 53 -9.60 3.25 -15.24
N ARG A 54 -8.75 4.16 -15.75
CA ARG A 54 -7.41 3.79 -16.23
C ARG A 54 -6.49 3.39 -15.08
N ALA A 55 -6.57 4.14 -13.98
CA ALA A 55 -5.81 3.84 -12.78
C ALA A 55 -6.24 2.51 -12.17
N GLU A 56 -7.55 2.28 -12.05
CA GLU A 56 -8.12 1.04 -11.54
C GLU A 56 -7.65 -0.19 -12.33
N LYS A 57 -7.79 -0.17 -13.66
CA LYS A 57 -7.32 -1.26 -14.52
C LYS A 57 -5.84 -1.56 -14.35
N ALA A 58 -5.01 -0.54 -14.18
CA ALA A 58 -3.58 -0.71 -13.96
C ALA A 58 -3.32 -1.37 -12.57
N LEU A 59 -3.98 -0.90 -11.51
CA LEU A 59 -3.85 -1.45 -10.16
C LEU A 59 -4.36 -2.90 -10.07
N LEU A 60 -5.50 -3.20 -10.68
CA LEU A 60 -6.01 -4.57 -10.76
C LEU A 60 -5.08 -5.49 -11.57
N THR A 61 -4.37 -4.95 -12.57
CA THR A 61 -3.37 -5.72 -13.32
C THR A 61 -2.13 -5.98 -12.48
N ILE A 62 -1.72 -5.03 -11.63
CA ILE A 62 -0.64 -5.25 -10.65
C ILE A 62 -1.03 -6.38 -9.70
N LEU A 63 -2.25 -6.38 -9.16
CA LEU A 63 -2.73 -7.42 -8.26
C LEU A 63 -2.86 -8.80 -8.92
N LYS A 64 -3.05 -8.89 -10.24
CA LYS A 64 -2.97 -10.17 -10.97
C LYS A 64 -1.56 -10.72 -11.04
N ILE A 65 -0.54 -9.87 -10.95
CA ILE A 65 0.87 -10.28 -10.97
C ILE A 65 1.36 -10.55 -9.55
N ASP A 66 0.95 -9.71 -8.61
CA ASP A 66 1.32 -9.76 -7.20
C ASP A 66 0.05 -9.55 -6.34
N GLU A 67 -0.60 -10.66 -5.97
CA GLU A 67 -1.86 -10.67 -5.22
C GLU A 67 -1.72 -10.09 -3.81
N LYS A 68 -0.52 -10.11 -3.24
CA LYS A 68 -0.24 -9.59 -1.89
C LYS A 68 0.41 -8.21 -1.91
N ASN A 69 0.09 -7.40 -2.91
CA ASN A 69 0.64 -6.05 -3.01
C ASN A 69 -0.18 -5.04 -2.17
N ALA A 70 0.23 -4.83 -0.92
CA ALA A 70 -0.43 -3.89 -0.01
C ALA A 70 -0.54 -2.48 -0.58
N ALA A 71 0.50 -2.00 -1.29
CA ALA A 71 0.50 -0.68 -1.90
C ALA A 71 -0.56 -0.54 -3.01
N ALA A 72 -0.81 -1.59 -3.79
CA ALA A 72 -1.83 -1.61 -4.82
C ALA A 72 -3.24 -1.56 -4.21
N TYR A 73 -3.50 -2.34 -3.16
CA TYR A 73 -4.76 -2.27 -2.41
C TYR A 73 -4.97 -0.90 -1.79
N ASN A 74 -3.96 -0.33 -1.15
CA ASN A 74 -4.07 1.02 -0.58
C ASN A 74 -4.42 2.06 -1.64
N ARG A 75 -3.83 2.00 -2.85
CA ARG A 75 -4.15 2.92 -3.94
C ARG A 75 -5.55 2.68 -4.52
N LEU A 76 -6.03 1.44 -4.59
CA LEU A 76 -7.41 1.13 -4.95
C LEU A 76 -8.39 1.72 -3.92
N GLY A 77 -8.09 1.56 -2.62
CA GLY A 77 -8.89 2.18 -1.56
C GLY A 77 -9.00 3.70 -1.73
N ILE A 78 -7.89 4.39 -2.02
CA ILE A 78 -7.90 5.84 -2.30
C ILE A 78 -8.75 6.16 -3.55
N LEU A 79 -8.68 5.32 -4.58
CA LEU A 79 -9.46 5.49 -5.80
C LEU A 79 -10.95 5.35 -5.53
N TYR A 80 -11.37 4.29 -4.86
CA TYR A 80 -12.78 4.05 -4.49
C TYR A 80 -13.30 5.12 -3.54
N ALA A 81 -12.48 5.59 -2.61
CA ALA A 81 -12.83 6.73 -1.75
C ALA A 81 -13.14 7.99 -2.55
N LYS A 82 -12.35 8.29 -3.61
CA LYS A 82 -12.63 9.41 -4.53
C LYS A 82 -13.94 9.25 -5.30
N GLN A 83 -14.34 8.00 -5.60
CA GLN A 83 -15.61 7.67 -6.24
C GLN A 83 -16.78 7.64 -5.26
N LYS A 84 -16.51 7.81 -3.96
CA LYS A 84 -17.46 7.67 -2.84
C LYS A 84 -17.99 6.22 -2.67
N GLU A 85 -17.28 5.26 -3.21
CA GLU A 85 -17.52 3.83 -3.04
C GLU A 85 -16.86 3.39 -1.72
N PHE A 86 -17.42 3.87 -0.61
CA PHE A 86 -16.77 3.77 0.70
C PHE A 86 -16.63 2.32 1.19
N LYS A 87 -17.55 1.45 0.83
CA LYS A 87 -17.45 0.03 1.19
C LYS A 87 -16.24 -0.63 0.54
N ASP A 88 -16.08 -0.45 -0.77
CA ASP A 88 -14.96 -1.01 -1.51
C ASP A 88 -13.61 -0.38 -1.07
N ALA A 89 -13.64 0.91 -0.69
CA ALA A 89 -12.49 1.59 -0.12
C ALA A 89 -12.07 0.95 1.22
N ILE A 90 -13.03 0.67 2.12
CA ILE A 90 -12.77 0.01 3.41
C ILE A 90 -12.16 -1.37 3.16
N ASP A 91 -12.81 -2.20 2.32
CA ASP A 91 -12.35 -3.54 2.01
C ASP A 91 -10.89 -3.52 1.50
N CYS A 92 -10.57 -2.59 0.60
CA CYS A 92 -9.20 -2.43 0.09
C CYS A 92 -8.19 -2.01 1.17
N PHE A 93 -8.54 -1.06 2.05
CA PHE A 93 -7.64 -0.63 3.11
C PHE A 93 -7.45 -1.71 4.19
N GLU A 94 -8.50 -2.47 4.52
CA GLU A 94 -8.41 -3.60 5.44
C GLU A 94 -7.52 -4.71 4.88
N ILE A 95 -7.65 -5.05 3.59
CA ILE A 95 -6.75 -5.99 2.92
C ILE A 95 -5.31 -5.46 2.94
N ALA A 96 -5.09 -4.20 2.56
CA ALA A 96 -3.77 -3.60 2.60
C ALA A 96 -3.12 -3.71 3.98
N SER A 97 -3.88 -3.38 5.04
CA SER A 97 -3.40 -3.44 6.43
C SER A 97 -3.18 -4.87 6.93
N SER A 98 -3.91 -5.85 6.40
CA SER A 98 -3.71 -7.27 6.73
C SER A 98 -2.44 -7.85 6.09
N ILE A 99 -2.04 -7.34 4.93
CA ILE A 99 -0.81 -7.74 4.23
C ILE A 99 0.40 -7.03 4.86
N GLU A 100 0.30 -5.72 4.98
CA GLU A 100 1.35 -4.87 5.55
C GLU A 100 0.73 -3.71 6.33
N LYS A 101 0.92 -3.74 7.66
CA LYS A 101 0.41 -2.69 8.54
C LYS A 101 1.19 -1.41 8.31
N SER A 102 0.55 -0.41 7.73
CA SER A 102 1.17 0.89 7.47
C SER A 102 0.36 2.04 8.05
N ALA A 103 1.03 3.06 8.56
CA ALA A 103 0.40 4.26 9.08
C ALA A 103 -0.45 4.97 8.02
N SER A 104 -0.07 4.88 6.74
CA SER A 104 -0.83 5.48 5.64
C SER A 104 -2.14 4.75 5.36
N SER A 105 -2.15 3.42 5.33
CA SER A 105 -3.37 2.63 5.11
C SER A 105 -4.36 2.81 6.25
N LEU A 106 -3.87 2.78 7.50
CA LEU A 106 -4.68 3.01 8.70
C LEU A 106 -5.23 4.44 8.76
N HIS A 107 -4.43 5.45 8.39
CA HIS A 107 -4.90 6.82 8.29
C HIS A 107 -6.05 6.96 7.28
N ASN A 108 -5.89 6.39 6.07
CA ASN A 108 -6.92 6.41 5.05
C ASN A 108 -8.20 5.68 5.50
N LEU A 109 -8.04 4.54 6.17
CA LEU A 109 -9.15 3.79 6.75
C LEU A 109 -9.90 4.64 7.79
N GLY A 110 -9.17 5.32 8.67
CA GLY A 110 -9.73 6.25 9.65
C GLY A 110 -10.53 7.39 9.00
N LEU A 111 -10.02 7.96 7.89
CA LEU A 111 -10.74 8.98 7.15
C LEU A 111 -12.07 8.46 6.58
N ILE A 112 -12.09 7.25 6.02
CA ILE A 112 -13.32 6.68 5.46
C ILE A 112 -14.33 6.32 6.56
N TYR A 113 -13.88 5.78 7.68
CA TYR A 113 -14.76 5.58 8.83
C TYR A 113 -15.34 6.90 9.37
N TYR A 114 -14.54 7.97 9.39
CA TYR A 114 -15.03 9.29 9.75
C TYR A 114 -16.12 9.79 8.77
N GLU A 115 -15.89 9.70 7.47
CA GLU A 115 -16.84 10.08 6.42
C GLU A 115 -18.13 9.27 6.46
N THR A 116 -18.06 8.01 6.85
CA THR A 116 -19.22 7.11 6.98
C THR A 116 -19.91 7.23 8.35
N GLY A 117 -19.40 8.06 9.27
CA GLY A 117 -19.98 8.29 10.60
C GLY A 117 -19.62 7.24 11.64
N ASP A 118 -18.74 6.29 11.31
CA ASP A 118 -18.24 5.32 12.28
C ASP A 118 -17.04 5.86 13.04
N TYR A 119 -17.33 6.80 13.93
CA TYR A 119 -16.29 7.51 14.68
C TYR A 119 -15.53 6.58 15.63
N SER A 120 -16.15 5.51 16.12
CA SER A 120 -15.47 4.55 16.98
C SER A 120 -14.37 3.81 16.24
N ARG A 121 -14.65 3.27 15.05
CA ARG A 121 -13.63 2.62 14.20
C ARG A 121 -12.62 3.62 13.66
N ALA A 122 -13.04 4.84 13.34
CA ALA A 122 -12.11 5.91 12.95
C ALA A 122 -11.09 6.20 14.04
N ALA A 123 -11.51 6.29 15.30
CA ALA A 123 -10.63 6.53 16.43
C ALA A 123 -9.56 5.44 16.56
N VAL A 124 -9.95 4.17 16.50
CA VAL A 124 -9.01 3.04 16.56
C VAL A 124 -7.99 3.08 15.41
N ALA A 125 -8.47 3.33 14.19
CA ALA A 125 -7.61 3.38 13.02
C ALA A 125 -6.58 4.53 13.08
N PHE A 126 -6.98 5.72 13.55
CA PHE A 126 -6.03 6.82 13.73
C PHE A 126 -5.07 6.58 14.88
N GLU A 127 -5.52 5.99 15.98
CA GLU A 127 -4.65 5.66 17.11
C GLU A 127 -3.55 4.66 16.70
N GLU A 128 -3.92 3.62 15.97
CA GLU A 128 -2.95 2.67 15.41
C GLU A 128 -2.01 3.33 14.39
N ALA A 129 -2.52 4.24 13.54
CA ALA A 129 -1.71 4.97 12.58
C ALA A 129 -0.67 5.87 13.25
N ILE A 130 -1.06 6.56 14.34
CA ILE A 130 -0.17 7.41 15.15
C ILE A 130 0.86 6.55 15.86
N ALA A 131 0.47 5.39 16.41
CA ALA A 131 1.40 4.48 17.07
C ALA A 131 2.51 3.96 16.14
N LEU A 132 2.23 3.84 14.82
CA LEU A 132 3.23 3.45 13.83
C LEU A 132 4.11 4.61 13.35
N ASP A 133 3.57 5.80 13.29
CA ASP A 133 4.27 7.01 12.85
C ASP A 133 3.57 8.24 13.43
N GLU A 134 4.14 8.81 14.48
CA GLU A 134 3.63 9.97 15.20
C GLU A 134 4.03 11.33 14.59
N GLY A 135 4.89 11.31 13.55
CA GLY A 135 5.50 12.54 13.01
C GLY A 135 4.62 13.34 12.05
N MET A 136 3.37 12.96 11.80
CA MET A 136 2.50 13.63 10.85
C MET A 136 1.39 14.43 11.53
N ALA A 137 1.52 15.77 11.60
CA ALA A 137 0.53 16.67 12.20
C ALA A 137 -0.89 16.47 11.65
N ALA A 138 -1.04 16.23 10.34
CA ALA A 138 -2.34 15.98 9.71
C ALA A 138 -3.08 14.76 10.30
N ARG A 139 -2.35 13.76 10.82
CA ARG A 139 -2.91 12.56 11.44
C ARG A 139 -3.52 12.89 12.82
N HIS A 140 -2.81 13.67 13.61
CA HIS A 140 -3.28 14.19 14.90
C HIS A 140 -4.50 15.10 14.74
N ILE A 141 -4.50 15.98 13.73
CA ILE A 141 -5.66 16.83 13.40
C ILE A 141 -6.88 15.97 13.03
N ALA A 142 -6.70 14.94 12.20
CA ALA A 142 -7.78 14.05 11.83
C ALA A 142 -8.34 13.28 13.04
N TYR A 143 -7.45 12.80 13.92
CA TYR A 143 -7.83 12.13 15.15
C TYR A 143 -8.57 13.07 16.11
N ALA A 144 -8.11 14.31 16.26
CA ALA A 144 -8.81 15.32 17.06
C ALA A 144 -10.24 15.57 16.60
N LYS A 145 -10.48 15.65 15.27
CA LYS A 145 -11.83 15.75 14.71
C LYS A 145 -12.72 14.56 15.05
N VAL A 146 -12.16 13.36 15.10
CA VAL A 146 -12.89 12.18 15.55
C VAL A 146 -13.24 12.28 17.02
N GLN A 147 -12.30 12.72 17.87
CA GLN A 147 -12.52 12.88 19.30
C GLN A 147 -13.57 13.96 19.60
N GLU A 148 -13.63 15.03 18.79
CA GLU A 148 -14.72 16.02 18.83
C GLU A 148 -16.09 15.36 18.60
N LYS A 149 -16.20 14.51 17.58
CA LYS A 149 -17.45 13.78 17.30
C LYS A 149 -17.84 12.78 18.40
N LEU A 150 -16.85 12.26 19.13
CA LEU A 150 -17.05 11.37 20.27
C LEU A 150 -17.24 12.16 21.60
N SER A 151 -17.27 13.50 21.56
CA SER A 151 -17.39 14.37 22.73
C SER A 151 -16.26 14.15 23.76
N ASN A 152 -15.07 13.81 23.28
CA ASN A 152 -13.87 13.62 24.11
C ASN A 152 -12.94 14.83 24.01
N ASP A 153 -13.39 15.95 24.59
CA ASP A 153 -12.68 17.25 24.49
C ASP A 153 -11.24 17.18 25.00
N LYS A 154 -11.01 16.41 26.07
CA LYS A 154 -9.65 16.29 26.63
C LYS A 154 -8.68 15.68 25.63
N LYS A 155 -9.08 14.60 24.97
CA LYS A 155 -8.24 13.92 23.94
C LYS A 155 -8.10 14.80 22.70
N MET A 156 -9.20 15.44 22.27
CA MET A 156 -9.20 16.38 21.15
C MET A 156 -8.14 17.48 21.34
N ILE A 157 -8.13 18.14 22.51
CA ILE A 157 -7.17 19.21 22.83
C ILE A 157 -5.74 18.67 22.79
N SER A 158 -5.49 17.55 23.44
CA SER A 158 -4.16 16.92 23.46
C SER A 158 -3.63 16.60 22.05
N GLU A 159 -4.49 16.12 21.16
CA GLU A 159 -4.09 15.81 19.77
C GLU A 159 -3.83 17.09 18.95
N LEU A 160 -4.59 18.15 19.17
CA LEU A 160 -4.34 19.45 18.53
C LEU A 160 -3.04 20.09 19.02
N GLU A 161 -2.72 20.00 20.31
CA GLU A 161 -1.45 20.46 20.88
C GLU A 161 -0.29 19.70 20.22
N ARG A 162 -0.40 18.36 20.09
CA ARG A 162 0.61 17.55 19.45
C ARG A 162 0.80 17.93 17.96
N ALA A 163 -0.29 18.18 17.25
CA ALA A 163 -0.22 18.66 15.87
C ALA A 163 0.49 20.01 15.75
N ALA A 164 0.23 20.94 16.68
CA ALA A 164 0.87 22.25 16.72
C ALA A 164 2.37 22.17 17.03
N GLU A 165 2.79 21.24 17.88
CA GLU A 165 4.21 20.96 18.13
C GLU A 165 4.95 20.46 16.87
N LEU A 166 4.28 19.64 16.04
CA LEU A 166 4.86 19.11 14.82
C LEU A 166 4.93 20.12 13.69
N GLU A 167 4.01 21.07 13.61
CA GLU A 167 3.95 22.15 12.59
C GLU A 167 3.75 23.54 13.26
N PRO A 168 4.77 24.11 13.91
CA PRO A 168 4.59 25.33 14.73
C PRO A 168 4.32 26.59 13.91
N ASN A 169 4.42 26.56 12.59
CA ASN A 169 4.26 27.73 11.69
C ASN A 169 3.01 27.65 10.80
N ARG A 170 2.02 26.86 11.18
CA ARG A 170 0.80 26.71 10.39
C ARG A 170 -0.44 27.33 11.02
#